data_5bedfa50c72527dd147c54580fa0ba1d
#
_entry.id   5bedfa50c72527dd147c54580fa0ba1d
#
_cell.length_a   1.000
_cell.length_b   1.000
_cell.length_c   1.000
_cell.angle_alpha   90.00
_cell.angle_beta   90.00
_cell.angle_gamma   90.00
#
_symmetry.space_group_name_H-M   'P 1'
#
loop_
_entity.id
_entity.type
_entity.pdbx_description
1 polymer ?
#
loop_
_entity_poly.entity_id
_entity_poly.type
_entity_poly.pdbx_seq_one_letter_code
_entity_poly.pdbx_strand_id
1 'polypeptide(L)'
;MRSSRPASCKTRPHLGFVTGTDFVVVATQDFDAAVEFYGNVLGLPESKRWGKMPAAEFETGTLTIAVMQSDAFGLEFRANNHPIALRVDDVQAARTELESRGIGFKGEIVDSGVCHQAYFADPDGNALILHHRYAPPGEKPQAF
;
A
#
# COMPACT_ATOMS: atom_id res chain seq x y z
N MET A 1 -35.23 -14.60 5.34
CA MET A 1 -35.04 -13.22 5.61
C MET A 1 -33.93 -12.64 4.78
N ARG A 2 -34.19 -11.56 4.13
CA ARG A 2 -33.15 -11.07 3.36
C ARG A 2 -32.44 -9.95 4.07
N SER A 3 -31.19 -10.02 4.02
CA SER A 3 -30.38 -9.06 4.68
C SER A 3 -30.46 -7.74 3.92
N SER A 4 -30.67 -6.74 4.66
CA SER A 4 -30.73 -5.41 4.12
C SER A 4 -29.33 -4.91 3.87
N ARG A 5 -29.04 -4.58 2.64
CA ARG A 5 -27.73 -4.09 2.30
C ARG A 5 -27.73 -2.58 2.30
N PRO A 6 -26.68 -1.96 2.79
CA PRO A 6 -26.56 -0.51 2.72
C PRO A 6 -26.63 -0.04 1.27
N ALA A 7 -27.10 1.16 1.08
CA ALA A 7 -27.20 1.70 -0.27
C ALA A 7 -25.86 1.69 -0.99
N SER A 8 -24.78 1.91 -0.24
CA SER A 8 -23.44 1.90 -0.82
C SER A 8 -23.01 0.53 -1.30
N CYS A 9 -23.71 -0.53 -0.87
CA CYS A 9 -23.37 -1.90 -1.25
C CYS A 9 -24.26 -2.45 -2.34
N LYS A 10 -25.23 -1.67 -2.81
CA LYS A 10 -26.09 -2.20 -3.83
C LYS A 10 -25.48 -2.05 -5.20
N THR A 11 -24.28 -2.34 -5.31
CA THR A 11 -23.61 -2.44 -6.56
C THR A 11 -23.98 -3.76 -7.19
N ARG A 12 -23.47 -4.00 -8.35
CA ARG A 12 -23.72 -5.24 -9.03
C ARG A 12 -23.30 -6.43 -8.18
N PRO A 13 -24.02 -7.54 -8.27
CA PRO A 13 -23.61 -8.73 -7.57
C PRO A 13 -22.32 -9.29 -8.14
N HIS A 14 -21.64 -10.09 -7.35
CA HIS A 14 -20.48 -10.82 -7.80
C HIS A 14 -20.92 -11.87 -8.82
N LEU A 15 -20.18 -11.95 -9.94
CA LEU A 15 -20.45 -12.92 -10.98
C LEU A 15 -19.55 -14.14 -10.87
N GLY A 16 -18.70 -14.23 -9.86
CA GLY A 16 -17.79 -15.33 -9.64
C GLY A 16 -17.64 -15.63 -8.17
N PHE A 17 -16.57 -16.34 -7.80
CA PHE A 17 -16.37 -16.79 -6.42
C PHE A 17 -15.57 -15.79 -5.59
N VAL A 18 -14.81 -14.91 -6.24
CA VAL A 18 -13.97 -13.96 -5.52
C VAL A 18 -14.87 -12.91 -4.89
N THR A 19 -14.72 -12.71 -3.58
CA THR A 19 -15.56 -11.78 -2.84
C THR A 19 -14.78 -10.58 -2.31
N GLY A 20 -13.47 -10.55 -2.49
CA GLY A 20 -12.66 -9.43 -2.05
C GLY A 20 -11.18 -9.73 -2.15
N THR A 21 -10.35 -8.84 -1.62
CA THR A 21 -8.90 -9.01 -1.53
C THR A 21 -8.53 -9.00 -0.06
N ASP A 22 -7.85 -10.06 0.40
CA ASP A 22 -7.47 -10.15 1.81
C ASP A 22 -6.17 -9.42 2.11
N PHE A 23 -5.15 -9.63 1.28
CA PHE A 23 -3.88 -8.95 1.47
C PHE A 23 -3.09 -8.94 0.17
N VAL A 24 -2.08 -8.08 0.13
CA VAL A 24 -1.06 -8.11 -0.93
C VAL A 24 0.27 -8.45 -0.27
N VAL A 25 1.10 -9.20 -0.98
CA VAL A 25 2.40 -9.61 -0.46
C VAL A 25 3.47 -8.64 -0.95
N VAL A 26 4.35 -8.26 -0.03
CA VAL A 26 5.55 -7.51 -0.33
C VAL A 26 6.73 -8.39 0.05
N ALA A 27 7.60 -8.66 -0.90
CA ALA A 27 8.77 -9.50 -0.66
C ALA A 27 9.91 -8.71 -0.01
N THR A 28 10.66 -9.35 0.88
CA THR A 28 11.85 -8.74 1.46
C THR A 28 13.00 -9.73 1.49
N GLN A 29 14.22 -9.20 1.46
CA GLN A 29 15.44 -9.97 1.73
C GLN A 29 15.90 -9.82 3.16
N ASP A 30 15.34 -8.85 3.89
CA ASP A 30 15.73 -8.54 5.26
C ASP A 30 14.45 -8.23 6.05
N PHE A 31 13.95 -9.24 6.74
CA PHE A 31 12.68 -9.14 7.43
C PHE A 31 12.69 -8.03 8.50
N ASP A 32 13.78 -7.94 9.28
CA ASP A 32 13.82 -6.94 10.34
C ASP A 32 13.83 -5.52 9.79
N ALA A 33 14.54 -5.28 8.72
CA ALA A 33 14.54 -3.96 8.07
C ALA A 33 13.17 -3.63 7.48
N ALA A 34 12.48 -4.62 6.92
CA ALA A 34 11.15 -4.41 6.36
C ALA A 34 10.13 -4.11 7.47
N VAL A 35 10.18 -4.83 8.59
CA VAL A 35 9.30 -4.58 9.73
C VAL A 35 9.53 -3.18 10.27
N GLU A 36 10.78 -2.76 10.37
CA GLU A 36 11.10 -1.41 10.81
C GLU A 36 10.52 -0.36 9.87
N PHE A 37 10.62 -0.60 8.57
CA PHE A 37 10.12 0.35 7.58
C PHE A 37 8.60 0.46 7.63
N TYR A 38 7.88 -0.66 7.50
CA TYR A 38 6.42 -0.61 7.45
C TYR A 38 5.82 -0.25 8.81
N GLY A 39 6.41 -0.74 9.89
CA GLY A 39 5.88 -0.51 11.23
C GLY A 39 6.22 0.84 11.81
N ASN A 40 7.48 1.27 11.69
CA ASN A 40 7.93 2.51 12.35
C ASN A 40 8.05 3.69 11.39
N VAL A 41 8.67 3.50 10.22
CA VAL A 41 8.86 4.61 9.29
C VAL A 41 7.52 5.02 8.69
N LEU A 42 6.73 4.07 8.17
CA LEU A 42 5.40 4.35 7.65
C LEU A 42 4.36 4.43 8.76
N GLY A 43 4.62 3.86 9.92
CA GLY A 43 3.70 3.93 11.05
C GLY A 43 2.48 3.03 10.94
N LEU A 44 2.55 1.94 10.17
CA LEU A 44 1.41 1.03 10.03
C LEU A 44 1.34 0.08 11.23
N PRO A 45 0.13 -0.14 11.79
CA PRO A 45 0.02 -1.11 12.88
C PRO A 45 0.26 -2.53 12.37
N GLU A 46 1.07 -3.26 13.12
CA GLU A 46 1.32 -4.66 12.84
C GLU A 46 0.17 -5.48 13.44
N SER A 47 -0.57 -6.21 12.61
CA SER A 47 -1.74 -6.96 13.06
C SER A 47 -1.44 -8.43 13.33
N LYS A 48 -0.36 -8.99 12.73
CA LYS A 48 -0.12 -10.41 12.86
C LYS A 48 1.32 -10.75 12.52
N ARG A 49 1.87 -11.75 13.22
CA ARG A 49 3.10 -12.46 12.87
C ARG A 49 2.75 -13.88 12.50
N TRP A 50 3.51 -14.45 11.57
CA TRP A 50 3.23 -15.80 11.07
C TRP A 50 4.05 -16.83 11.84
N GLY A 51 3.88 -16.87 13.15
CA GLY A 51 4.58 -17.81 14.00
C GLY A 51 6.09 -17.61 13.93
N LYS A 52 6.82 -18.67 13.62
CA LYS A 52 8.28 -18.59 13.50
C LYS A 52 8.76 -18.20 12.12
N MET A 53 7.85 -18.12 11.15
CA MET A 53 8.22 -17.71 9.81
C MET A 53 8.43 -16.19 9.76
N PRO A 54 9.43 -15.73 8.99
CA PRO A 54 9.69 -14.29 8.89
C PRO A 54 8.67 -13.62 7.95
N ALA A 55 7.48 -13.43 8.47
CA ALA A 55 6.38 -12.75 7.78
C ALA A 55 5.52 -12.02 8.81
N ALA A 56 5.03 -10.86 8.43
CA ALA A 56 4.19 -10.02 9.28
C ALA A 56 3.18 -9.27 8.43
N GLU A 57 2.04 -8.96 9.04
CA GLU A 57 0.96 -8.23 8.37
C GLU A 57 0.81 -6.86 8.98
N PHE A 58 0.68 -5.86 8.11
CA PHE A 58 0.52 -4.46 8.48
C PHE A 58 -0.76 -3.92 7.87
N GLU A 59 -1.50 -3.12 8.64
CA GLU A 59 -2.80 -2.63 8.21
C GLU A 59 -2.71 -1.21 7.70
N THR A 60 -3.28 -0.98 6.50
CA THR A 60 -3.35 0.37 5.95
C THR A 60 -4.69 1.05 6.24
N GLY A 61 -5.64 0.29 6.78
CA GLY A 61 -7.00 0.78 6.98
C GLY A 61 -7.96 0.32 5.90
N THR A 62 -7.48 -0.02 4.72
CA THR A 62 -8.31 -0.53 3.63
C THR A 62 -7.80 -1.85 3.07
N LEU A 63 -6.53 -2.16 3.27
CA LEU A 63 -5.92 -3.38 2.76
C LEU A 63 -4.75 -3.76 3.65
N THR A 64 -4.55 -5.06 3.84
CA THR A 64 -3.44 -5.61 4.59
C THR A 64 -2.24 -5.79 3.67
N ILE A 65 -1.06 -5.39 4.15
CA ILE A 65 0.21 -5.67 3.48
C ILE A 65 0.91 -6.77 4.26
N ALA A 66 1.17 -7.90 3.60
CA ALA A 66 1.90 -9.02 4.20
C ALA A 66 3.36 -8.96 3.72
N VAL A 67 4.27 -8.69 4.64
CA VAL A 67 5.70 -8.64 4.35
C VAL A 67 6.26 -10.04 4.59
N MET A 68 6.92 -10.60 3.57
CA MET A 68 7.42 -11.98 3.64
C MET A 68 8.86 -12.04 3.15
N GLN A 69 9.73 -12.68 3.93
CA GLN A 69 11.11 -12.90 3.50
C GLN A 69 11.14 -14.07 2.52
N SER A 70 11.48 -13.77 1.28
CA SER A 70 11.32 -14.70 0.16
C SER A 70 12.01 -16.04 0.36
N ASP A 71 13.27 -16.03 0.78
CA ASP A 71 14.05 -17.27 0.85
C ASP A 71 13.51 -18.24 1.90
N ALA A 72 12.87 -17.73 2.95
CA ALA A 72 12.28 -18.59 3.98
C ALA A 72 11.08 -19.37 3.44
N PHE A 73 10.51 -18.94 2.32
CA PHE A 73 9.38 -19.61 1.68
C PHE A 73 9.78 -20.30 0.40
N GLY A 74 11.08 -20.48 0.17
CA GLY A 74 11.56 -21.16 -1.02
C GLY A 74 11.43 -20.37 -2.30
N LEU A 75 11.34 -19.05 -2.20
CA LEU A 75 11.13 -18.18 -3.34
C LEU A 75 12.38 -17.34 -3.61
N GLU A 76 12.62 -17.10 -4.89
CA GLU A 76 13.64 -16.15 -5.29
C GLU A 76 13.11 -14.71 -5.05
N PHE A 77 13.93 -13.88 -4.44
CA PHE A 77 13.51 -12.49 -4.20
C PHE A 77 13.43 -11.72 -5.52
N ARG A 78 12.36 -10.98 -5.68
CA ARG A 78 12.19 -10.00 -6.75
C ARG A 78 11.45 -8.79 -6.20
N ALA A 79 12.03 -7.62 -6.38
CA ALA A 79 11.36 -6.39 -5.98
C ALA A 79 10.16 -6.15 -6.91
N ASN A 80 9.08 -5.66 -6.33
CA ASN A 80 7.87 -5.32 -7.07
C ASN A 80 8.02 -3.92 -7.65
N ASN A 81 7.92 -3.80 -8.98
CA ASN A 81 7.96 -2.50 -9.65
C ASN A 81 6.57 -1.95 -9.98
N HIS A 82 5.52 -2.64 -9.55
CA HIS A 82 4.13 -2.15 -9.66
C HIS A 82 3.76 -1.55 -8.31
N PRO A 83 3.68 -0.21 -8.22
CA PRO A 83 3.58 0.43 -6.91
C PRO A 83 2.25 0.20 -6.21
N ILE A 84 2.34 0.04 -4.90
CA ILE A 84 1.15 0.10 -4.05
C ILE A 84 0.91 1.56 -3.72
N ALA A 85 -0.31 2.05 -3.98
CA ALA A 85 -0.68 3.44 -3.73
C ALA A 85 -1.25 3.55 -2.31
N LEU A 86 -0.52 4.24 -1.45
CA LEU A 86 -0.89 4.45 -0.06
C LEU A 86 -1.61 5.79 0.06
N ARG A 87 -2.83 5.77 0.54
CA ARG A 87 -3.63 6.97 0.66
C ARG A 87 -3.18 7.82 1.84
N VAL A 88 -2.95 9.09 1.59
CA VAL A 88 -2.66 10.10 2.63
C VAL A 88 -3.59 11.29 2.41
N ASP A 89 -3.76 12.09 3.46
CA ASP A 89 -4.61 13.28 3.35
C ASP A 89 -3.93 14.42 2.60
N ASP A 90 -2.61 14.48 2.65
CA ASP A 90 -1.83 15.56 2.03
C ASP A 90 -0.49 14.98 1.60
N VAL A 91 -0.30 14.85 0.28
CA VAL A 91 0.91 14.21 -0.26
C VAL A 91 2.16 15.02 0.05
N GLN A 92 2.10 16.35 -0.05
CA GLN A 92 3.28 17.19 0.25
C GLN A 92 3.68 17.05 1.71
N ALA A 93 2.71 17.10 2.62
CA ALA A 93 3.00 17.00 4.05
C ALA A 93 3.54 15.62 4.40
N ALA A 94 2.96 14.56 3.84
CA ALA A 94 3.42 13.20 4.08
C ALA A 94 4.82 12.98 3.52
N ARG A 95 5.10 13.51 2.32
CA ARG A 95 6.43 13.42 1.73
C ARG A 95 7.46 14.11 2.61
N THR A 96 7.15 15.31 3.07
CA THR A 96 8.07 16.06 3.95
C THR A 96 8.35 15.28 5.22
N GLU A 97 7.33 14.68 5.82
CA GLU A 97 7.51 13.88 7.02
C GLU A 97 8.39 12.66 6.76
N LEU A 98 8.15 11.94 5.68
CA LEU A 98 8.96 10.76 5.33
C LEU A 98 10.38 11.14 4.97
N GLU A 99 10.57 12.27 4.30
CA GLU A 99 11.93 12.78 4.03
C GLU A 99 12.68 13.06 5.30
N SER A 100 12.00 13.57 6.32
CA SER A 100 12.62 13.81 7.63
C SER A 100 13.02 12.50 8.31
N ARG A 101 12.43 11.39 7.90
CA ARG A 101 12.77 10.05 8.40
C ARG A 101 13.76 9.32 7.50
N GLY A 102 14.35 10.02 6.54
CA GLY A 102 15.40 9.47 5.68
C GLY A 102 14.93 8.84 4.39
N ILE A 103 13.65 9.02 4.01
CA ILE A 103 13.14 8.43 2.77
C ILE A 103 13.42 9.37 1.61
N GLY A 104 13.99 8.82 0.53
CA GLY A 104 14.18 9.56 -0.72
C GLY A 104 13.02 9.30 -1.67
N PHE A 105 12.58 10.35 -2.34
CA PHE A 105 11.51 10.24 -3.33
C PHE A 105 12.06 10.41 -4.74
N LYS A 106 11.37 9.81 -5.70
CA LYS A 106 11.74 9.91 -7.11
C LYS A 106 10.95 11.04 -7.74
N GLY A 107 11.67 12.06 -8.21
CA GLY A 107 11.07 13.17 -8.94
C GLY A 107 10.18 14.04 -8.07
N GLU A 108 9.40 14.86 -8.75
CA GLU A 108 8.49 15.79 -8.11
C GLU A 108 7.15 15.16 -7.87
N ILE A 109 6.32 15.82 -7.06
CA ILE A 109 4.93 15.40 -6.88
C ILE A 109 4.22 15.55 -8.22
N VAL A 110 3.53 14.48 -8.62
CA VAL A 110 2.76 14.47 -9.87
C VAL A 110 1.33 14.91 -9.56
N ASP A 111 0.82 15.84 -10.37
CA ASP A 111 -0.57 16.25 -10.29
C ASP A 111 -1.26 15.85 -11.59
N SER A 112 -2.20 14.91 -11.50
CA SER A 112 -2.89 14.40 -12.67
C SER A 112 -4.10 15.23 -13.06
N GLY A 113 -4.42 16.27 -12.28
CA GLY A 113 -5.66 17.02 -12.46
C GLY A 113 -6.80 16.50 -11.60
N VAL A 114 -6.65 15.34 -10.98
CA VAL A 114 -7.61 14.77 -10.02
C VAL A 114 -6.94 14.21 -8.79
N CYS A 115 -5.63 13.92 -8.86
CA CYS A 115 -4.89 13.29 -7.76
C CYS A 115 -3.50 13.87 -7.65
N HIS A 116 -2.94 13.80 -6.43
CA HIS A 116 -1.52 14.03 -6.21
C HIS A 116 -0.84 12.70 -5.93
N GLN A 117 0.39 12.53 -6.43
CA GLN A 117 1.17 11.31 -6.24
C GLN A 117 2.63 11.63 -6.01
N ALA A 118 3.27 10.90 -5.09
CA ALA A 118 4.70 10.98 -4.88
C ALA A 118 5.26 9.55 -4.83
N TYR A 119 6.34 9.30 -5.58
CA TYR A 119 6.88 7.96 -5.81
C TYR A 119 8.11 7.70 -4.96
N PHE A 120 8.14 6.55 -4.32
CA PHE A 120 9.29 6.13 -3.51
C PHE A 120 9.36 4.61 -3.49
N ALA A 121 10.25 4.06 -2.68
CA ALA A 121 10.42 2.62 -2.57
C ALA A 121 10.70 2.24 -1.12
N ASP A 122 10.41 0.98 -0.78
CA ASP A 122 10.81 0.43 0.50
C ASP A 122 12.31 0.04 0.46
N PRO A 123 12.89 -0.46 1.57
CA PRO A 123 14.32 -0.78 1.59
C PRO A 123 14.76 -1.85 0.59
N ASP A 124 13.85 -2.71 0.16
CA ASP A 124 14.15 -3.76 -0.83
C ASP A 124 13.95 -3.28 -2.27
N GLY A 125 13.49 -2.05 -2.47
CA GLY A 125 13.21 -1.53 -3.80
C GLY A 125 11.79 -1.76 -4.28
N ASN A 126 10.89 -2.25 -3.43
CA ASN A 126 9.49 -2.39 -3.81
C ASN A 126 8.87 -1.01 -3.97
N ALA A 127 8.20 -0.80 -5.10
CA ALA A 127 7.66 0.50 -5.47
C ALA A 127 6.44 0.88 -4.64
N LEU A 128 6.39 2.13 -4.20
CA LEU A 128 5.29 2.67 -3.41
C LEU A 128 4.94 4.07 -3.92
N ILE A 129 3.70 4.48 -3.69
CA ILE A 129 3.21 5.82 -4.02
C ILE A 129 2.48 6.38 -2.82
N LEU A 130 2.73 7.64 -2.47
CA LEU A 130 1.79 8.39 -1.65
C LEU A 130 0.73 8.96 -2.60
N HIS A 131 -0.53 8.83 -2.23
CA HIS A 131 -1.62 9.17 -3.14
C HIS A 131 -2.73 9.91 -2.40
N HIS A 132 -3.26 10.94 -3.03
CA HIS A 132 -4.44 11.64 -2.55
C HIS A 132 -5.28 12.10 -3.73
N ARG A 133 -6.53 11.66 -3.75
CA ARG A 133 -7.48 12.12 -4.75
C ARG A 133 -8.20 13.34 -4.20
N TYR A 134 -8.02 14.49 -4.85
CA TYR A 134 -8.66 15.72 -4.40
C TYR A 134 -9.94 16.04 -5.17
N ALA A 135 -10.14 15.42 -6.33
CA ALA A 135 -11.33 15.66 -7.14
C ALA A 135 -12.42 14.65 -6.81
N PRO A 136 -13.71 15.01 -7.01
CA PRO A 136 -14.79 14.07 -6.77
C PRO A 136 -14.68 12.83 -7.64
N PRO A 137 -15.21 11.67 -7.18
CA PRO A 137 -15.25 10.48 -8.01
C PRO A 137 -15.98 10.73 -9.32
N GLY A 138 -15.46 10.15 -10.41
CA GLY A 138 -16.03 10.33 -11.73
C GLY A 138 -15.44 11.47 -12.53
N GLU A 139 -14.69 12.36 -11.88
CA GLU A 139 -14.00 13.42 -12.60
C GLU A 139 -12.79 12.84 -13.33
N LYS A 140 -12.59 13.29 -14.56
CA LYS A 140 -11.51 12.75 -15.39
C LYS A 140 -10.23 13.55 -15.21
N PRO A 141 -9.07 12.89 -15.35
CA PRO A 141 -7.81 13.62 -15.36
C PRO A 141 -7.77 14.65 -16.47
N GLN A 142 -7.11 15.76 -16.21
CA GLN A 142 -6.98 16.81 -17.21
C GLN A 142 -5.76 16.63 -18.09
N ALA A 143 -4.80 15.85 -17.63
CA ALA A 143 -3.57 15.68 -18.38
C ALA A 143 -2.91 14.37 -17.99
N PHE A 144 -2.57 13.62 -19.00
CA PHE A 144 -1.69 12.47 -18.94
C PHE A 144 -1.11 12.28 -20.31
#